data_e26fe49734ccd1649778f77e924c8f8f
#
_entry.id   e26fe49734ccd1649778f77e924c8f8f
#
_cell.length_a   1.000
_cell.length_b   1.000
_cell.length_c   1.000
_cell.angle_alpha   90.00
_cell.angle_beta   90.00
_cell.angle_gamma   90.00
#
_symmetry.space_group_name_H-M   'P 1'
#
loop_
_entity.id
_entity.type
_entity.pdbx_description
1 polymer ?
#
loop_
_entity_poly.entity_id
_entity_poly.type
_entity_poly.pdbx_seq_one_letter_code
_entity_poly.pdbx_strand_id
1 'polypeptide(L)'
;IPPSVPLVVYGILTEQNIAKLFAAAMVPGLIAMLGYLLVVGLVARRHPEQAPPSEPLPMAARWRALAGIWPIVLIFVVVFGGIYGGLFSPTEGAAVGAIGTFVAGLAKRELGLQGIRRSFVGTAETSAMVFMIFLGADMINASLALTAMPAAVADWVGHLPVAPLVIVGAVLVMYIVLGGVMDELSMMLLTIPVIFPAIMQLPILGLAPEAKAIWFGILVLMTVSFGLIAPPVGLNVYVVNGIAKDVPMNETYKGVMPFLAWDLLRMLLLLLFPMLSLGLVELLFRR
;
A
#
# COMPACT_ATOMS: atom_id res chain seq x y z
N ILE A 1 -4.47 -3.28 -0.87
CA ILE A 1 -4.79 -4.67 -1.29
C ILE A 1 -3.74 -5.10 -2.29
N PRO A 2 -3.07 -6.26 -2.10
CA PRO A 2 -2.08 -6.78 -3.03
C PRO A 2 -2.67 -7.03 -4.44
N PRO A 3 -1.82 -7.02 -5.47
CA PRO A 3 -0.37 -6.79 -5.47
C PRO A 3 -0.02 -5.32 -5.24
N SER A 4 1.14 -5.06 -4.60
CA SER A 4 1.58 -3.72 -4.25
C SER A 4 3.08 -3.57 -4.53
N VAL A 5 3.46 -2.61 -5.37
CA VAL A 5 4.87 -2.33 -5.69
C VAL A 5 5.65 -1.94 -4.43
N PRO A 6 5.15 -1.05 -3.53
CA PRO A 6 5.83 -0.72 -2.30
C PRO A 6 6.08 -1.93 -1.38
N LEU A 7 5.16 -2.88 -1.30
CA LEU A 7 5.41 -4.11 -0.54
C LEU A 7 6.49 -4.99 -1.15
N VAL A 8 6.59 -5.03 -2.47
CA VAL A 8 7.69 -5.73 -3.16
C VAL A 8 9.02 -5.05 -2.82
N VAL A 9 9.08 -3.72 -2.93
CA VAL A 9 10.27 -2.93 -2.59
C VAL A 9 10.65 -3.12 -1.12
N TYR A 10 9.67 -3.04 -0.21
CA TYR A 10 9.91 -3.33 1.21
C TYR A 10 10.48 -4.73 1.42
N GLY A 11 9.89 -5.74 0.76
CA GLY A 11 10.35 -7.13 0.84
C GLY A 11 11.78 -7.31 0.37
N ILE A 12 12.18 -6.63 -0.71
CA ILE A 12 13.56 -6.64 -1.22
C ILE A 12 14.52 -5.96 -0.24
N LEU A 13 14.17 -4.77 0.26
CA LEU A 13 15.03 -4.00 1.18
C LEU A 13 15.25 -4.69 2.53
N THR A 14 14.26 -5.44 3.00
CA THR A 14 14.27 -6.08 4.32
C THR A 14 14.48 -7.60 4.25
N GLU A 15 14.70 -8.14 3.04
CA GLU A 15 14.86 -9.58 2.77
C GLU A 15 13.67 -10.41 3.27
N GLN A 16 12.44 -9.85 3.21
CA GLN A 16 11.25 -10.54 3.63
C GLN A 16 10.55 -11.24 2.46
N ASN A 17 9.85 -12.34 2.78
CA ASN A 17 9.06 -13.07 1.79
C ASN A 17 7.87 -12.24 1.30
N ILE A 18 7.88 -11.88 0.00
CA ILE A 18 6.86 -11.02 -0.63
C ILE A 18 5.47 -11.67 -0.58
N ALA A 19 5.36 -13.00 -0.70
CA ALA A 19 4.08 -13.70 -0.61
C ALA A 19 3.48 -13.57 0.81
N LYS A 20 4.32 -13.65 1.85
CA LYS A 20 3.89 -13.40 3.24
C LYS A 20 3.46 -11.94 3.45
N LEU A 21 4.17 -10.98 2.88
CA LEU A 21 3.79 -9.56 2.92
C LEU A 21 2.45 -9.32 2.21
N PHE A 22 2.22 -9.96 1.08
CA PHE A 22 0.93 -9.89 0.38
C PHE A 22 -0.20 -10.50 1.22
N ALA A 23 0.02 -11.66 1.84
CA ALA A 23 -0.96 -12.25 2.76
C ALA A 23 -1.26 -11.33 3.94
N ALA A 24 -0.22 -10.73 4.55
CA ALA A 24 -0.35 -9.80 5.66
C ALA A 24 -1.17 -8.55 5.33
N ALA A 25 -1.13 -8.08 4.08
CA ALA A 25 -1.86 -6.90 3.64
C ALA A 25 -3.34 -7.16 3.30
N MET A 26 -3.77 -8.42 3.13
CA MET A 26 -5.13 -8.76 2.70
C MET A 26 -6.18 -8.32 3.72
N VAL A 27 -6.05 -8.73 4.98
CA VAL A 27 -7.02 -8.40 6.04
C VAL A 27 -7.04 -6.89 6.31
N PRO A 28 -5.91 -6.20 6.50
CA PRO A 28 -5.88 -4.74 6.58
C PRO A 28 -6.52 -4.02 5.39
N GLY A 29 -6.31 -4.55 4.18
CA GLY A 29 -6.93 -4.02 2.96
C GLY A 29 -8.46 -4.20 2.94
N LEU A 30 -8.97 -5.34 3.39
CA LEU A 30 -10.41 -5.57 3.51
C LEU A 30 -11.03 -4.65 4.58
N ILE A 31 -10.36 -4.46 5.72
CA ILE A 31 -10.80 -3.50 6.75
C ILE A 31 -10.87 -2.08 6.18
N ALA A 32 -9.87 -1.67 5.35
CA ALA A 32 -9.91 -0.39 4.66
C ALA A 32 -11.15 -0.26 3.76
N MET A 33 -11.37 -1.25 2.90
CA MET A 33 -12.50 -1.27 1.97
C MET A 33 -13.84 -1.17 2.69
N LEU A 34 -14.06 -1.99 3.71
CA LEU A 34 -15.29 -1.97 4.50
C LEU A 34 -15.50 -0.64 5.22
N GLY A 35 -14.43 -0.07 5.76
CA GLY A 35 -14.49 1.24 6.42
C GLY A 35 -14.78 2.38 5.45
N TYR A 36 -14.20 2.35 4.26
CA TYR A 36 -14.52 3.35 3.24
C TYR A 36 -15.98 3.25 2.78
N LEU A 37 -16.51 2.05 2.60
CA LEU A 37 -17.93 1.85 2.34
C LEU A 37 -18.81 2.41 3.48
N LEU A 38 -18.40 2.19 4.73
CA LEU A 38 -19.08 2.73 5.89
C LEU A 38 -19.03 4.26 5.92
N VAL A 39 -17.85 4.86 5.67
CA VAL A 39 -17.68 6.32 5.60
C VAL A 39 -18.57 6.92 4.51
N VAL A 40 -18.55 6.35 3.29
CA VAL A 40 -19.43 6.81 2.19
C VAL A 40 -20.88 6.69 2.58
N GLY A 41 -21.31 5.56 3.16
CA GLY A 41 -22.68 5.36 3.60
C GLY A 41 -23.13 6.35 4.70
N LEU A 42 -22.24 6.69 5.64
CA LEU A 42 -22.53 7.68 6.68
C LEU A 42 -22.61 9.12 6.12
N VAL A 43 -21.67 9.47 5.24
CA VAL A 43 -21.68 10.81 4.61
C VAL A 43 -22.92 10.99 3.74
N ALA A 44 -23.26 10.01 2.91
CA ALA A 44 -24.44 10.05 2.06
C ALA A 44 -25.76 10.14 2.85
N ARG A 45 -25.83 9.51 4.03
CA ARG A 45 -27.00 9.63 4.91
C ARG A 45 -27.09 10.97 5.62
N ARG A 46 -25.95 11.58 5.99
CA ARG A 46 -25.92 12.86 6.70
C ARG A 46 -26.07 14.05 5.75
N HIS A 47 -25.61 13.90 4.52
CA HIS A 47 -25.60 14.94 3.49
C HIS A 47 -26.19 14.41 2.18
N PRO A 48 -27.52 14.10 2.15
CA PRO A 48 -28.17 13.55 0.97
C PRO A 48 -28.13 14.50 -0.24
N GLU A 49 -27.93 15.80 -0.01
CA GLU A 49 -27.73 16.80 -1.06
C GLU A 49 -26.39 16.61 -1.82
N GLN A 50 -25.37 16.06 -1.18
CA GLN A 50 -24.05 15.78 -1.78
C GLN A 50 -24.02 14.42 -2.52
N ALA A 51 -24.88 13.51 -2.12
CA ALA A 51 -24.99 12.17 -2.70
C ALA A 51 -26.46 11.81 -2.90
N PRO A 52 -27.15 12.46 -3.87
CA PRO A 52 -28.56 12.20 -4.12
C PRO A 52 -28.77 10.72 -4.49
N PRO A 53 -29.80 10.06 -3.95
CA PRO A 53 -30.07 8.67 -4.24
C PRO A 53 -30.44 8.51 -5.72
N SER A 54 -29.72 7.65 -6.41
CA SER A 54 -30.09 7.21 -7.77
C SER A 54 -31.14 6.11 -7.71
N GLU A 55 -31.91 5.97 -8.79
CA GLU A 55 -32.85 4.86 -8.91
C GLU A 55 -32.13 3.52 -8.78
N PRO A 56 -32.63 2.59 -7.94
CA PRO A 56 -31.99 1.30 -7.74
C PRO A 56 -32.07 0.46 -9.02
N LEU A 57 -30.92 0.06 -9.54
CA LEU A 57 -30.87 -0.86 -10.69
C LEU A 57 -31.60 -2.18 -10.39
N PRO A 58 -32.36 -2.71 -11.34
CA PRO A 58 -32.95 -4.05 -11.21
C PRO A 58 -31.92 -5.11 -10.88
N MET A 59 -32.29 -6.12 -10.09
CA MET A 59 -31.36 -7.16 -9.64
C MET A 59 -30.66 -7.87 -10.82
N ALA A 60 -31.39 -8.11 -11.92
CA ALA A 60 -30.84 -8.70 -13.15
C ALA A 60 -29.70 -7.83 -13.75
N ALA A 61 -29.84 -6.49 -13.72
CA ALA A 61 -28.80 -5.58 -14.18
C ALA A 61 -27.57 -5.60 -13.27
N ARG A 62 -27.77 -5.71 -11.94
CA ARG A 62 -26.68 -5.84 -10.98
C ARG A 62 -25.87 -7.12 -11.20
N TRP A 63 -26.55 -8.26 -11.40
CA TRP A 63 -25.89 -9.53 -11.72
C TRP A 63 -25.15 -9.50 -13.05
N ARG A 64 -25.71 -8.83 -14.06
CA ARG A 64 -25.04 -8.66 -15.36
C ARG A 64 -23.79 -7.77 -15.24
N ALA A 65 -23.86 -6.70 -14.48
CA ALA A 65 -22.70 -5.84 -14.20
C ALA A 65 -21.62 -6.62 -13.44
N LEU A 66 -21.99 -7.40 -12.42
CA LEU A 66 -21.07 -8.25 -11.68
C LEU A 66 -20.44 -9.33 -12.57
N ALA A 67 -21.23 -9.94 -13.46
CA ALA A 67 -20.70 -10.88 -14.44
C ALA A 67 -19.70 -10.23 -15.41
N GLY A 68 -19.79 -8.91 -15.66
CA GLY A 68 -18.84 -8.19 -16.52
C GLY A 68 -17.40 -8.12 -16.00
N ILE A 69 -17.20 -8.26 -14.69
CA ILE A 69 -15.87 -8.19 -14.07
C ILE A 69 -15.14 -9.54 -13.98
N TRP A 70 -15.74 -10.63 -14.52
CA TRP A 70 -15.16 -11.98 -14.43
C TRP A 70 -13.70 -12.10 -14.91
N PRO A 71 -13.21 -11.35 -15.94
CA PRO A 71 -11.82 -11.50 -16.37
C PRO A 71 -10.85 -11.00 -15.30
N ILE A 72 -11.21 -9.90 -14.61
CA ILE A 72 -10.39 -9.34 -13.52
C ILE A 72 -10.35 -10.32 -12.34
N VAL A 73 -11.51 -10.89 -11.99
CA VAL A 73 -11.61 -11.88 -10.91
C VAL A 73 -10.79 -13.13 -11.25
N LEU A 74 -10.88 -13.61 -12.52
CA LEU A 74 -10.11 -14.76 -12.97
C LEU A 74 -8.61 -14.52 -12.87
N ILE A 75 -8.13 -13.37 -13.38
CA ILE A 75 -6.70 -13.00 -13.30
C ILE A 75 -6.25 -12.95 -11.84
N PHE A 76 -7.05 -12.33 -10.96
CA PHE A 76 -6.77 -12.25 -9.54
C PHE A 76 -6.66 -13.64 -8.90
N VAL A 77 -7.62 -14.52 -9.15
CA VAL A 77 -7.62 -15.90 -8.62
C VAL A 77 -6.44 -16.72 -9.16
N VAL A 78 -6.10 -16.60 -10.44
CA VAL A 78 -4.96 -17.31 -11.04
C VAL A 78 -3.64 -16.81 -10.43
N VAL A 79 -3.45 -15.50 -10.33
CA VAL A 79 -2.21 -14.91 -9.79
C VAL A 79 -2.04 -15.27 -8.31
N PHE A 80 -3.02 -14.98 -7.46
CA PHE A 80 -2.88 -15.24 -6.03
C PHE A 80 -3.02 -16.72 -5.69
N GLY A 81 -3.90 -17.44 -6.36
CA GLY A 81 -4.01 -18.89 -6.21
C GLY A 81 -2.71 -19.59 -6.57
N GLY A 82 -2.04 -19.13 -7.63
CA GLY A 82 -0.75 -19.67 -8.04
C GLY A 82 0.39 -19.32 -7.08
N ILE A 83 0.45 -18.07 -6.59
CA ILE A 83 1.47 -17.65 -5.61
C ILE A 83 1.31 -18.42 -4.30
N TYR A 84 0.10 -18.45 -3.72
CA TYR A 84 -0.14 -19.15 -2.45
C TYR A 84 -0.16 -20.67 -2.59
N GLY A 85 -0.50 -21.18 -3.78
CA GLY A 85 -0.38 -22.59 -4.12
C GLY A 85 1.06 -23.04 -4.39
N GLY A 86 2.03 -22.12 -4.41
CA GLY A 86 3.44 -22.42 -4.64
C GLY A 86 3.78 -22.78 -6.10
N LEU A 87 2.88 -22.46 -7.05
CA LEU A 87 3.09 -22.72 -8.48
C LEU A 87 4.09 -21.73 -9.09
N PHE A 88 4.15 -20.53 -8.61
CA PHE A 88 5.07 -19.49 -9.06
C PHE A 88 5.37 -18.44 -7.96
N SER A 89 6.52 -17.80 -8.12
CA SER A 89 6.95 -16.67 -7.30
C SER A 89 6.07 -15.43 -7.53
N PRO A 90 6.10 -14.43 -6.63
CA PRO A 90 5.40 -13.17 -6.84
C PRO A 90 5.78 -12.46 -8.15
N THR A 91 7.03 -12.54 -8.58
CA THR A 91 7.52 -11.95 -9.85
C THR A 91 6.93 -12.67 -11.07
N GLU A 92 6.91 -14.01 -11.05
CA GLU A 92 6.26 -14.80 -12.10
C GLU A 92 4.74 -14.56 -12.11
N GLY A 93 4.12 -14.43 -10.92
CA GLY A 93 2.72 -14.05 -10.78
C GLY A 93 2.39 -12.69 -11.40
N ALA A 94 3.29 -11.72 -11.27
CA ALA A 94 3.16 -10.42 -11.94
C ALA A 94 3.19 -10.56 -13.47
N ALA A 95 4.07 -11.40 -14.02
CA ALA A 95 4.12 -11.69 -15.45
C ALA A 95 2.84 -12.37 -15.95
N VAL A 96 2.31 -13.34 -15.19
CA VAL A 96 1.02 -14.01 -15.48
C VAL A 96 -0.12 -12.98 -15.48
N GLY A 97 -0.16 -12.07 -14.50
CA GLY A 97 -1.14 -11.00 -14.42
C GLY A 97 -1.07 -10.03 -15.61
N ALA A 98 0.13 -9.62 -16.00
CA ALA A 98 0.37 -8.76 -17.15
C ALA A 98 -0.09 -9.42 -18.46
N ILE A 99 0.29 -10.68 -18.69
CA ILE A 99 -0.14 -11.45 -19.87
C ILE A 99 -1.66 -11.65 -19.86
N GLY A 100 -2.24 -12.01 -18.72
CA GLY A 100 -3.68 -12.20 -18.56
C GLY A 100 -4.46 -10.92 -18.89
N THR A 101 -4.01 -9.76 -18.41
CA THR A 101 -4.63 -8.47 -18.71
C THR A 101 -4.49 -8.11 -20.19
N PHE A 102 -3.31 -8.36 -20.78
CA PHE A 102 -3.05 -8.14 -22.20
C PHE A 102 -3.99 -8.99 -23.08
N VAL A 103 -4.10 -10.29 -22.78
CA VAL A 103 -4.98 -11.21 -23.50
C VAL A 103 -6.45 -10.80 -23.33
N ALA A 104 -6.88 -10.41 -22.14
CA ALA A 104 -8.25 -9.93 -21.90
C ALA A 104 -8.56 -8.67 -22.72
N GLY A 105 -7.63 -7.72 -22.80
CA GLY A 105 -7.77 -6.51 -23.61
C GLY A 105 -7.87 -6.78 -25.11
N LEU A 106 -7.09 -7.73 -25.62
CA LEU A 106 -7.17 -8.20 -27.02
C LEU A 106 -8.48 -8.93 -27.29
N ALA A 107 -8.92 -9.83 -26.41
CA ALA A 107 -10.15 -10.59 -26.56
C ALA A 107 -11.39 -9.68 -26.59
N LYS A 108 -11.40 -8.62 -25.77
CA LYS A 108 -12.45 -7.60 -25.78
C LYS A 108 -12.35 -6.61 -26.95
N ARG A 109 -11.29 -6.70 -27.76
CA ARG A 109 -11.00 -5.77 -28.87
C ARG A 109 -10.85 -4.31 -28.42
N GLU A 110 -10.54 -4.08 -27.15
CA GLU A 110 -10.30 -2.75 -26.58
C GLU A 110 -8.83 -2.31 -26.77
N LEU A 111 -7.93 -3.26 -27.01
CA LEU A 111 -6.48 -3.04 -27.13
C LEU A 111 -6.05 -3.12 -28.61
N GLY A 112 -6.02 -1.96 -29.29
CA GLY A 112 -5.45 -1.83 -30.64
C GLY A 112 -3.94 -1.61 -30.62
N LEU A 113 -3.30 -1.60 -31.80
CA LEU A 113 -1.84 -1.43 -31.96
C LEU A 113 -1.31 -0.17 -31.27
N GLN A 114 -2.05 0.95 -31.33
CA GLN A 114 -1.68 2.19 -30.65
C GLN A 114 -1.75 2.05 -29.12
N GLY A 115 -2.74 1.31 -28.60
CA GLY A 115 -2.85 0.99 -27.17
C GLY A 115 -1.69 0.13 -26.69
N ILE A 116 -1.32 -0.88 -27.46
CA ILE A 116 -0.14 -1.73 -27.20
C ILE A 116 1.14 -0.88 -27.12
N ARG A 117 1.38 -0.04 -28.13
CA ARG A 117 2.55 0.85 -28.14
C ARG A 117 2.57 1.77 -26.92
N ARG A 118 1.43 2.38 -26.57
CA ARG A 118 1.32 3.24 -25.38
C ARG A 118 1.62 2.49 -24.10
N SER A 119 1.14 1.25 -23.96
CA SER A 119 1.42 0.40 -22.79
C SER A 119 2.92 0.12 -22.66
N PHE A 120 3.61 -0.24 -23.74
CA PHE A 120 5.06 -0.47 -23.71
C PHE A 120 5.85 0.78 -23.38
N VAL A 121 5.51 1.92 -24.01
CA VAL A 121 6.20 3.20 -23.72
C VAL A 121 5.97 3.62 -22.28
N GLY A 122 4.72 3.59 -21.79
CA GLY A 122 4.41 3.93 -20.39
C GLY A 122 5.09 2.99 -19.39
N THR A 123 5.20 1.70 -19.71
CA THR A 123 5.97 0.76 -18.88
C THR A 123 7.45 1.12 -18.85
N ALA A 124 8.03 1.45 -19.99
CA ALA A 124 9.44 1.84 -20.07
C ALA A 124 9.71 3.15 -19.28
N GLU A 125 8.85 4.16 -19.42
CA GLU A 125 8.94 5.42 -18.69
C GLU A 125 8.84 5.21 -17.18
N THR A 126 7.83 4.46 -16.71
CA THR A 126 7.64 4.16 -15.28
C THR A 126 8.81 3.34 -14.73
N SER A 127 9.26 2.33 -15.46
CA SER A 127 10.41 1.51 -15.05
C SER A 127 11.70 2.34 -14.97
N ALA A 128 11.95 3.20 -15.95
CA ALA A 128 13.11 4.08 -15.93
C ALA A 128 13.09 5.02 -14.72
N MET A 129 11.93 5.61 -14.40
CA MET A 129 11.75 6.45 -13.23
C MET A 129 12.05 5.66 -11.94
N VAL A 130 11.49 4.47 -11.79
CA VAL A 130 11.71 3.62 -10.60
C VAL A 130 13.19 3.24 -10.47
N PHE A 131 13.86 2.84 -11.56
CA PHE A 131 15.28 2.51 -11.52
C PHE A 131 16.17 3.72 -11.19
N MET A 132 15.83 4.92 -11.66
CA MET A 132 16.55 6.14 -11.28
C MET A 132 16.41 6.47 -9.79
N ILE A 133 15.22 6.28 -9.23
CA ILE A 133 14.99 6.43 -7.78
C ILE A 133 15.83 5.41 -7.00
N PHE A 134 15.84 4.14 -7.43
CA PHE A 134 16.67 3.09 -6.81
C PHE A 134 18.14 3.45 -6.84
N LEU A 135 18.67 3.88 -8.00
CA LEU A 135 20.06 4.26 -8.13
C LEU A 135 20.42 5.41 -7.18
N GLY A 136 19.61 6.47 -7.14
CA GLY A 136 19.82 7.59 -6.25
C GLY A 136 19.78 7.19 -4.77
N ALA A 137 18.81 6.37 -4.39
CA ALA A 137 18.66 5.86 -3.02
C ALA A 137 19.84 4.95 -2.64
N ASP A 138 20.31 4.09 -3.54
CA ASP A 138 21.43 3.19 -3.29
C ASP A 138 22.72 3.97 -3.04
N MET A 139 23.00 5.02 -3.83
CA MET A 139 24.14 5.90 -3.62
C MET A 139 24.10 6.60 -2.25
N ILE A 140 22.92 7.07 -1.81
CA ILE A 140 22.74 7.70 -0.50
C ILE A 140 22.91 6.64 0.59
N ASN A 141 22.30 5.48 0.47
CA ASN A 141 22.40 4.39 1.45
C ASN A 141 23.82 3.88 1.59
N ALA A 142 24.58 3.75 0.50
CA ALA A 142 26.00 3.41 0.55
C ALA A 142 26.80 4.46 1.34
N SER A 143 26.52 5.74 1.11
CA SER A 143 27.16 6.83 1.87
C SER A 143 26.80 6.79 3.36
N LEU A 144 25.52 6.55 3.69
CA LEU A 144 25.05 6.41 5.08
C LEU A 144 25.68 5.19 5.78
N ALA A 145 25.85 4.08 5.07
CA ALA A 145 26.49 2.88 5.60
C ALA A 145 27.97 3.15 5.98
N LEU A 146 28.69 3.93 5.16
CA LEU A 146 30.08 4.34 5.45
C LEU A 146 30.19 5.21 6.71
N THR A 147 29.16 5.96 7.05
CA THR A 147 29.12 6.78 8.29
C THR A 147 28.68 5.99 9.53
N ALA A 148 28.34 4.70 9.38
CA ALA A 148 27.73 3.87 10.42
C ALA A 148 26.45 4.48 11.03
N MET A 149 25.80 5.42 10.34
CA MET A 149 24.60 6.11 10.80
C MET A 149 23.43 5.16 11.14
N PRO A 150 23.12 4.13 10.34
CA PRO A 150 22.06 3.19 10.69
C PRO A 150 22.29 2.47 12.03
N ALA A 151 23.53 2.07 12.30
CA ALA A 151 23.89 1.43 13.55
C ALA A 151 23.79 2.41 14.74
N ALA A 152 24.27 3.64 14.57
CA ALA A 152 24.18 4.68 15.59
C ALA A 152 22.72 5.04 15.93
N VAL A 153 21.85 5.14 14.93
CA VAL A 153 20.42 5.36 15.14
C VAL A 153 19.77 4.18 15.87
N ALA A 154 20.10 2.95 15.48
CA ALA A 154 19.58 1.76 16.13
C ALA A 154 20.01 1.66 17.59
N ASP A 155 21.27 1.96 17.90
CA ASP A 155 21.79 2.00 19.26
C ASP A 155 21.11 3.10 20.09
N TRP A 156 21.00 4.30 19.56
CA TRP A 156 20.32 5.42 20.22
C TRP A 156 18.86 5.08 20.54
N VAL A 157 18.12 4.53 19.56
CA VAL A 157 16.71 4.12 19.73
C VAL A 157 16.59 3.02 20.79
N GLY A 158 17.52 2.06 20.83
CA GLY A 158 17.54 0.97 21.80
C GLY A 158 17.73 1.42 23.24
N HIS A 159 18.36 2.59 23.47
CA HIS A 159 18.60 3.16 24.80
C HIS A 159 17.53 4.18 25.24
N LEU A 160 16.53 4.47 24.41
CA LEU A 160 15.46 5.41 24.78
C LEU A 160 14.60 4.84 25.93
N PRO A 161 14.37 5.62 27.01
CA PRO A 161 13.57 5.17 28.16
C PRO A 161 12.07 5.32 27.89
N VAL A 162 11.61 4.80 26.73
CA VAL A 162 10.20 4.85 26.30
C VAL A 162 9.72 3.48 25.82
N ALA A 163 8.42 3.24 25.91
CA ALA A 163 7.85 1.98 25.46
C ALA A 163 8.10 1.76 23.95
N PRO A 164 8.47 0.56 23.51
CA PRO A 164 8.74 0.25 22.09
C PRO A 164 7.62 0.66 21.13
N LEU A 165 6.35 0.50 21.52
CA LEU A 165 5.20 0.93 20.71
C LEU A 165 5.13 2.45 20.51
N VAL A 166 5.63 3.25 21.47
CA VAL A 166 5.69 4.71 21.34
C VAL A 166 6.73 5.08 20.29
N ILE A 167 7.85 4.36 20.26
CA ILE A 167 8.89 4.56 19.22
C ILE A 167 8.34 4.24 17.85
N VAL A 168 7.65 3.10 17.70
CA VAL A 168 6.98 2.76 16.43
C VAL A 168 5.97 3.84 16.05
N GLY A 169 5.13 4.29 17.00
CA GLY A 169 4.18 5.38 16.78
C GLY A 169 4.85 6.68 16.29
N ALA A 170 5.98 7.07 16.89
CA ALA A 170 6.75 8.23 16.46
C ALA A 170 7.30 8.06 15.03
N VAL A 171 7.77 6.87 14.68
CA VAL A 171 8.20 6.54 13.31
C VAL A 171 7.02 6.64 12.34
N LEU A 172 5.82 6.15 12.70
CA LEU A 172 4.64 6.28 11.85
C LEU A 172 4.25 7.75 11.66
N VAL A 173 4.31 8.57 12.69
CA VAL A 173 4.07 10.03 12.57
C VAL A 173 5.10 10.68 11.64
N MET A 174 6.37 10.30 11.76
CA MET A 174 7.41 10.76 10.83
C MET A 174 7.07 10.39 9.37
N TYR A 175 6.62 9.14 9.13
CA TYR A 175 6.19 8.70 7.80
C TYR A 175 4.97 9.47 7.27
N ILE A 176 4.03 9.83 8.13
CA ILE A 176 2.88 10.70 7.74
C ILE A 176 3.39 12.05 7.23
N VAL A 177 4.31 12.67 7.97
CA VAL A 177 4.86 13.99 7.61
C VAL A 177 5.67 13.92 6.31
N LEU A 178 6.54 12.93 6.19
CA LEU A 178 7.36 12.72 4.99
C LEU A 178 6.49 12.38 3.77
N GLY A 179 5.47 11.53 3.94
CA GLY A 179 4.54 11.13 2.87
C GLY A 179 3.72 12.28 2.33
N GLY A 180 3.54 13.37 3.10
CA GLY A 180 2.93 14.60 2.61
C GLY A 180 3.78 15.34 1.56
N VAL A 181 5.10 15.06 1.48
CA VAL A 181 6.05 15.81 0.64
C VAL A 181 6.78 14.92 -0.36
N MET A 182 6.97 13.63 -0.04
CA MET A 182 7.73 12.68 -0.84
C MET A 182 6.81 11.63 -1.45
N ASP A 183 7.22 11.08 -2.58
CA ASP A 183 6.56 9.90 -3.13
C ASP A 183 6.85 8.65 -2.29
N GLU A 184 5.99 7.67 -2.43
CA GLU A 184 5.97 6.44 -1.63
C GLU A 184 7.26 5.62 -1.77
N LEU A 185 7.78 5.45 -3.00
CA LEU A 185 8.96 4.64 -3.25
C LEU A 185 10.24 5.33 -2.77
N SER A 186 10.40 6.61 -3.08
CA SER A 186 11.56 7.41 -2.65
C SER A 186 11.66 7.42 -1.12
N MET A 187 10.55 7.64 -0.44
CA MET A 187 10.53 7.65 1.01
C MET A 187 10.96 6.31 1.60
N MET A 188 10.39 5.19 1.11
CA MET A 188 10.74 3.86 1.61
C MET A 188 12.20 3.50 1.34
N LEU A 189 12.69 3.76 0.13
CA LEU A 189 14.06 3.45 -0.27
C LEU A 189 15.11 4.20 0.54
N LEU A 190 14.83 5.43 0.96
CA LEU A 190 15.74 6.24 1.76
C LEU A 190 15.68 5.93 3.25
N THR A 191 14.52 5.60 3.78
CA THR A 191 14.33 5.53 5.23
C THR A 191 14.37 4.12 5.80
N ILE A 192 13.90 3.10 5.06
CA ILE A 192 13.88 1.71 5.55
C ILE A 192 15.28 1.21 5.93
N PRO A 193 16.34 1.42 5.14
CA PRO A 193 17.67 0.94 5.52
C PRO A 193 18.20 1.51 6.85
N VAL A 194 17.71 2.69 7.25
CA VAL A 194 18.10 3.33 8.52
C VAL A 194 17.16 2.92 9.67
N ILE A 195 15.86 2.91 9.43
CA ILE A 195 14.87 2.73 10.50
C ILE A 195 14.61 1.26 10.80
N PHE A 196 14.62 0.39 9.78
CA PHE A 196 14.32 -1.03 9.96
C PHE A 196 15.25 -1.71 10.96
N PRO A 197 16.60 -1.56 10.92
CA PRO A 197 17.50 -2.12 11.92
C PRO A 197 17.18 -1.68 13.34
N ALA A 198 16.79 -0.40 13.53
CA ALA A 198 16.42 0.14 14.84
C ALA A 198 15.14 -0.53 15.38
N ILE A 199 14.10 -0.68 14.55
CA ILE A 199 12.86 -1.34 14.94
C ILE A 199 13.09 -2.82 15.25
N MET A 200 13.98 -3.49 14.51
CA MET A 200 14.26 -4.92 14.73
C MET A 200 14.94 -5.21 16.07
N GLN A 201 15.65 -4.26 16.66
CA GLN A 201 16.26 -4.39 18.01
C GLN A 201 15.24 -4.26 19.14
N LEU A 202 14.11 -3.62 18.92
CA LEU A 202 13.11 -3.37 19.96
C LEU A 202 12.32 -4.64 20.34
N PRO A 203 12.06 -4.89 21.64
CA PRO A 203 11.18 -5.97 22.10
C PRO A 203 9.70 -5.57 21.93
N ILE A 204 9.14 -5.74 20.76
CA ILE A 204 7.79 -5.31 20.42
C ILE A 204 6.82 -6.48 20.59
N LEU A 205 5.89 -6.38 21.54
CA LEU A 205 4.74 -7.29 21.75
C LEU A 205 5.10 -8.79 21.75
N GLY A 206 6.35 -9.17 22.03
CA GLY A 206 6.80 -10.55 21.98
C GLY A 206 6.83 -11.18 20.58
N LEU A 207 6.76 -10.37 19.52
CA LEU A 207 6.78 -10.85 18.15
C LEU A 207 8.13 -11.45 17.78
N ALA A 208 8.11 -12.61 17.12
CA ALA A 208 9.28 -13.17 16.47
C ALA A 208 9.85 -12.21 15.41
N PRO A 209 11.16 -12.25 15.11
CA PRO A 209 11.78 -11.30 14.19
C PRO A 209 11.08 -11.18 12.83
N GLU A 210 10.76 -12.32 12.19
CA GLU A 210 10.05 -12.33 10.90
C GLU A 210 8.66 -11.71 11.01
N ALA A 211 7.87 -12.09 12.02
CA ALA A 211 6.53 -11.55 12.25
C ALA A 211 6.57 -10.03 12.49
N LYS A 212 7.55 -9.56 13.29
CA LYS A 212 7.78 -8.14 13.53
C LYS A 212 8.13 -7.38 12.25
N ALA A 213 9.01 -7.94 11.41
CA ALA A 213 9.39 -7.35 10.14
C ALA A 213 8.17 -7.22 9.18
N ILE A 214 7.36 -8.28 9.06
CA ILE A 214 6.16 -8.27 8.23
C ILE A 214 5.15 -7.25 8.76
N TRP A 215 4.84 -7.28 10.05
CA TRP A 215 3.91 -6.35 10.69
C TRP A 215 4.34 -4.88 10.51
N PHE A 216 5.61 -4.58 10.74
CA PHE A 216 6.15 -3.24 10.54
C PHE A 216 6.02 -2.78 9.08
N GLY A 217 6.29 -3.66 8.12
CA GLY A 217 6.10 -3.37 6.68
C GLY A 217 4.68 -2.99 6.33
N ILE A 218 3.67 -3.66 6.91
CA ILE A 218 2.27 -3.30 6.72
C ILE A 218 1.96 -1.92 7.31
N LEU A 219 2.46 -1.63 8.50
CA LEU A 219 2.28 -0.31 9.13
C LEU A 219 2.92 0.81 8.29
N VAL A 220 4.15 0.61 7.82
CA VAL A 220 4.84 1.58 6.96
C VAL A 220 4.03 1.83 5.69
N LEU A 221 3.66 0.78 4.95
CA LEU A 221 2.86 0.91 3.73
C LEU A 221 1.60 1.75 3.96
N MET A 222 0.86 1.46 5.02
CA MET A 222 -0.39 2.17 5.30
C MET A 222 -0.16 3.63 5.66
N THR A 223 0.88 3.89 6.43
CA THR A 223 1.23 5.24 6.88
C THR A 223 1.72 6.11 5.72
N VAL A 224 2.51 5.53 4.84
CA VAL A 224 2.99 6.20 3.62
C VAL A 224 1.81 6.55 2.71
N SER A 225 0.91 5.59 2.46
CA SER A 225 -0.30 5.82 1.67
C SER A 225 -1.22 6.87 2.30
N PHE A 226 -1.30 6.92 3.64
CA PHE A 226 -2.01 7.97 4.38
C PHE A 226 -1.38 9.34 4.14
N GLY A 227 -0.05 9.47 4.22
CA GLY A 227 0.66 10.72 4.00
C GLY A 227 0.39 11.33 2.63
N LEU A 228 0.26 10.50 1.58
CA LEU A 228 -0.04 10.96 0.22
C LEU A 228 -1.40 11.65 0.06
N ILE A 229 -2.31 11.47 1.00
CA ILE A 229 -3.64 12.11 1.00
C ILE A 229 -3.85 13.08 2.17
N ALA A 230 -2.94 13.07 3.14
CA ALA A 230 -3.03 13.91 4.33
C ALA A 230 -2.57 15.35 4.08
N PRO A 231 -3.23 16.36 4.71
CA PRO A 231 -2.71 17.71 4.73
C PRO A 231 -1.30 17.76 5.39
N PRO A 232 -0.39 18.69 5.05
CA PRO A 232 -0.68 19.94 4.31
C PRO A 232 -0.56 19.86 2.80
N VAL A 233 0.16 18.87 2.25
CA VAL A 233 0.36 18.78 0.80
C VAL A 233 -0.56 17.71 0.18
N GLY A 234 -0.38 16.43 0.54
CA GLY A 234 -1.21 15.34 0.02
C GLY A 234 -1.16 15.23 -1.51
N LEU A 235 -0.04 14.73 -2.06
CA LEU A 235 0.21 14.71 -3.50
C LEU A 235 -0.96 14.18 -4.33
N ASN A 236 -1.62 13.11 -3.86
CA ASN A 236 -2.77 12.54 -4.56
C ASN A 236 -3.98 13.49 -4.56
N VAL A 237 -4.17 14.29 -3.51
CA VAL A 237 -5.24 15.29 -3.44
C VAL A 237 -5.01 16.40 -4.46
N TYR A 238 -3.75 16.84 -4.63
CA TYR A 238 -3.38 17.80 -5.67
C TYR A 238 -3.65 17.27 -7.08
N VAL A 239 -3.29 16.03 -7.35
CA VAL A 239 -3.54 15.40 -8.65
C VAL A 239 -5.03 15.31 -8.95
N VAL A 240 -5.83 14.86 -7.99
CA VAL A 240 -7.30 14.77 -8.14
C VAL A 240 -7.92 16.15 -8.34
N ASN A 241 -7.51 17.14 -7.55
CA ASN A 241 -8.00 18.52 -7.68
C ASN A 241 -7.57 19.15 -9.02
N GLY A 242 -6.38 18.83 -9.53
CA GLY A 242 -5.93 19.25 -10.86
C GLY A 242 -6.80 18.73 -12.01
N ILE A 243 -7.48 17.60 -11.83
CA ILE A 243 -8.46 17.04 -12.76
C ILE A 243 -9.83 17.70 -12.57
N ALA A 244 -10.24 17.89 -11.32
CA ALA A 244 -11.52 18.50 -10.94
C ALA A 244 -11.36 20.03 -10.74
N LYS A 245 -11.05 20.75 -11.82
CA LYS A 245 -10.70 22.20 -11.79
C LYS A 245 -11.80 23.10 -11.21
N ASP A 246 -13.05 22.64 -11.23
CA ASP A 246 -14.20 23.40 -10.73
C ASP A 246 -14.40 23.25 -9.21
N VAL A 247 -13.60 22.40 -8.54
CA VAL A 247 -13.71 22.15 -7.10
C VAL A 247 -12.55 22.85 -6.37
N PRO A 248 -12.84 23.77 -5.42
CA PRO A 248 -11.79 24.36 -4.59
C PRO A 248 -11.03 23.32 -3.78
N MET A 249 -9.71 23.46 -3.66
CA MET A 249 -8.85 22.55 -2.91
C MET A 249 -9.33 22.27 -1.48
N ASN A 250 -9.84 23.30 -0.81
CA ASN A 250 -10.38 23.18 0.56
C ASN A 250 -11.56 22.21 0.64
N GLU A 251 -12.44 22.20 -0.37
CA GLU A 251 -13.56 21.24 -0.43
C GLU A 251 -13.08 19.81 -0.67
N THR A 252 -12.05 19.65 -1.48
CA THR A 252 -11.41 18.34 -1.69
C THR A 252 -10.83 17.80 -0.38
N TYR A 253 -10.11 18.63 0.39
CA TYR A 253 -9.61 18.24 1.71
C TYR A 253 -10.72 17.90 2.70
N LYS A 254 -11.79 18.70 2.77
CA LYS A 254 -12.94 18.41 3.63
C LYS A 254 -13.57 17.05 3.29
N GLY A 255 -13.67 16.73 1.98
CA GLY A 255 -14.18 15.44 1.51
C GLY A 255 -13.31 14.25 1.92
N VAL A 256 -11.99 14.43 2.04
CA VAL A 256 -11.05 13.37 2.42
C VAL A 256 -10.99 13.15 3.93
N MET A 257 -11.29 14.17 4.77
CA MET A 257 -11.15 14.08 6.24
C MET A 257 -11.83 12.86 6.90
N PRO A 258 -13.06 12.46 6.53
CA PRO A 258 -13.69 11.27 7.13
C PRO A 258 -12.94 9.97 6.82
N PHE A 259 -12.32 9.88 5.64
CA PHE A 259 -11.50 8.72 5.24
C PHE A 259 -10.18 8.71 6.01
N LEU A 260 -9.54 9.87 6.20
CA LEU A 260 -8.34 10.00 7.02
C LEU A 260 -8.60 9.61 8.48
N ALA A 261 -9.75 10.00 9.03
CA ALA A 261 -10.14 9.60 10.38
C ALA A 261 -10.28 8.08 10.50
N TRP A 262 -10.87 7.41 9.50
CA TRP A 262 -10.93 5.96 9.44
C TRP A 262 -9.54 5.32 9.33
N ASP A 263 -8.67 5.85 8.48
CA ASP A 263 -7.32 5.32 8.30
C ASP A 263 -6.46 5.48 9.54
N LEU A 264 -6.58 6.57 10.29
CA LEU A 264 -5.93 6.73 11.60
C LEU A 264 -6.41 5.67 12.60
N LEU A 265 -7.73 5.45 12.67
CA LEU A 265 -8.29 4.40 13.53
C LEU A 265 -7.76 3.02 13.14
N ARG A 266 -7.75 2.71 11.83
CA ARG A 266 -7.25 1.45 11.30
C ARG A 266 -5.76 1.28 11.61
N MET A 267 -4.95 2.31 11.46
CA MET A 267 -3.53 2.31 11.76
C MET A 267 -3.29 2.02 13.25
N LEU A 268 -4.07 2.65 14.13
CA LEU A 268 -4.02 2.39 15.57
C LEU A 268 -4.42 0.93 15.91
N LEU A 269 -5.46 0.42 15.27
CA LEU A 269 -5.87 -0.99 15.45
C LEU A 269 -4.77 -1.97 15.03
N LEU A 270 -4.10 -1.73 13.91
CA LEU A 270 -3.01 -2.59 13.44
C LEU A 270 -1.73 -2.45 14.27
N LEU A 271 -1.49 -1.28 14.82
CA LEU A 271 -0.39 -1.04 15.76
C LEU A 271 -0.59 -1.86 17.05
N LEU A 272 -1.81 -1.86 17.58
CA LEU A 272 -2.13 -2.52 18.86
C LEU A 272 -2.42 -4.03 18.71
N PHE A 273 -2.93 -4.44 17.55
CA PHE A 273 -3.35 -5.82 17.27
C PHE A 273 -2.63 -6.39 16.04
N PRO A 274 -1.35 -6.80 16.15
CA PRO A 274 -0.57 -7.34 15.04
C PRO A 274 -1.23 -8.54 14.34
N MET A 275 -2.04 -9.30 15.03
CA MET A 275 -2.75 -10.46 14.48
C MET A 275 -3.71 -10.11 13.34
N LEU A 276 -4.16 -8.87 13.23
CA LEU A 276 -4.95 -8.42 12.10
C LEU A 276 -4.16 -8.44 10.77
N SER A 277 -2.85 -8.28 10.82
CA SER A 277 -1.97 -8.47 9.67
C SER A 277 -1.33 -9.86 9.63
N LEU A 278 -0.98 -10.44 10.77
CA LEU A 278 -0.23 -11.69 10.83
C LEU A 278 -1.09 -12.94 10.79
N GLY A 279 -2.37 -12.86 11.21
CA GLY A 279 -3.22 -14.04 11.33
C GLY A 279 -3.40 -14.82 10.03
N LEU A 280 -3.54 -14.14 8.89
CA LEU A 280 -3.61 -14.81 7.58
C LEU A 280 -2.26 -15.41 7.16
N VAL A 281 -1.15 -14.79 7.53
CA VAL A 281 0.20 -15.31 7.27
C VAL A 281 0.39 -16.61 8.03
N GLU A 282 0.05 -16.63 9.33
CA GLU A 282 0.13 -17.85 10.13
C GLU A 282 -0.75 -18.98 9.57
N LEU A 283 -1.96 -18.64 9.11
CA LEU A 283 -2.88 -19.62 8.53
C LEU A 283 -2.35 -20.25 7.23
N LEU A 284 -1.80 -19.44 6.34
CA LEU A 284 -1.36 -19.89 5.01
C LEU A 284 0.03 -20.52 5.00
N PHE A 285 0.93 -20.08 5.88
CA PHE A 285 2.34 -20.49 5.90
C PHE A 285 2.71 -21.30 7.16
N ARG A 286 1.73 -21.76 7.92
CA ARG A 286 1.90 -22.68 9.04
C ARG A 286 2.22 -24.07 8.50
N ARG A 287 3.52 -24.30 8.22
CA ARG A 287 4.08 -25.64 7.97
C ARG A 287 5.20 -25.93 8.95
#